data_22af289e3c1fcf3eebfc693868017039
#
_entry.id   22af289e3c1fcf3eebfc693868017039
#
_cell.length_a   1.000
_cell.length_b   1.000
_cell.length_c   1.000
_cell.angle_alpha   90.00
_cell.angle_beta   90.00
_cell.angle_gamma   90.00
#
_symmetry.space_group_name_H-M   'P 1'
#
loop_
_entity.id
_entity.type
_entity.pdbx_description
1 polymer ?
#
loop_
_entity_poly.entity_id
_entity_poly.type
_entity_poly.pdbx_seq_one_letter_code
_entity_poly.pdbx_strand_id
1 'polypeptide(L)'
;MSNLEFFKKQAKNLHKDFKTRFFNEESKVYEYKPKYFDIGKIFIDFDFPDYKDDFTFTLMNAQHLIAKMVRFENWRALISADKEELRLAHRRLDLSAYKLGSPFAKLHDNQMKLPDAERRGIVCRHAK
;
A
#
# COMPACT_ATOMS: atom_id res chain seq x y z
N MET A 1 -13.26 15.04 11.20
CA MET A 1 -13.44 14.02 10.15
C MET A 1 -13.78 12.68 10.78
N SER A 2 -14.80 12.03 10.30
CA SER A 2 -15.17 10.71 10.81
C SER A 2 -14.18 9.65 10.30
N ASN A 3 -14.15 8.50 10.97
CA ASN A 3 -13.30 7.41 10.51
C ASN A 3 -13.70 6.92 9.12
N LEU A 4 -15.00 6.94 8.81
CA LEU A 4 -15.46 6.55 7.48
C LEU A 4 -14.93 7.51 6.41
N GLU A 5 -14.99 8.81 6.68
CA GLU A 5 -14.44 9.79 5.75
C GLU A 5 -12.94 9.63 5.59
N PHE A 6 -12.25 9.29 6.67
CA PHE A 6 -10.82 9.00 6.61
C PHE A 6 -10.54 7.90 5.58
N PHE A 7 -11.27 6.79 5.65
CA PHE A 7 -11.04 5.68 4.72
C PHE A 7 -11.39 6.04 3.28
N LYS A 8 -12.44 6.83 3.09
CA LYS A 8 -12.78 7.31 1.75
C LYS A 8 -11.65 8.15 1.17
N LYS A 9 -11.06 9.01 2.00
CA LYS A 9 -9.95 9.83 1.56
C LYS A 9 -8.71 8.99 1.26
N GLN A 10 -8.45 7.97 2.09
CA GLN A 10 -7.30 7.09 1.86
C GLN A 10 -7.44 6.34 0.53
N ALA A 11 -8.64 5.89 0.21
CA ALA A 11 -8.87 5.22 -1.06
C ALA A 11 -8.60 6.16 -2.24
N LYS A 12 -9.02 7.40 -2.13
CA LYS A 12 -8.74 8.39 -3.17
C LYS A 12 -7.24 8.67 -3.30
N ASN A 13 -6.54 8.75 -2.17
CA ASN A 13 -5.10 8.98 -2.18
C ASN A 13 -4.37 7.82 -2.83
N LEU A 14 -4.76 6.60 -2.51
CA LEU A 14 -4.16 5.42 -3.12
C LEU A 14 -4.41 5.40 -4.63
N HIS A 15 -5.62 5.73 -5.03
CA HIS A 15 -5.97 5.81 -6.45
C HIS A 15 -5.10 6.84 -7.17
N LYS A 16 -4.87 7.99 -6.53
CA LYS A 16 -4.00 9.02 -7.09
C LYS A 16 -2.59 8.51 -7.29
N ASP A 17 -2.07 7.78 -6.32
CA ASP A 17 -0.71 7.22 -6.43
C ASP A 17 -0.60 6.25 -7.60
N PHE A 18 -1.63 5.41 -7.81
CA PHE A 18 -1.61 4.49 -8.93
C PHE A 18 -1.73 5.20 -10.29
N LYS A 19 -2.30 6.41 -10.31
CA LYS A 19 -2.38 7.19 -11.54
C LYS A 19 -1.04 7.76 -11.97
N THR A 20 -0.02 7.69 -11.12
CA THR A 20 1.32 8.16 -11.47
C THR A 20 2.09 7.15 -12.30
N ARG A 21 1.49 6.01 -12.61
CA ARG A 21 2.11 4.95 -13.40
C ARG A 21 2.65 5.47 -14.73
N PHE A 22 3.89 5.10 -15.04
CA PHE A 22 4.50 5.45 -16.31
C PHE A 22 5.47 4.36 -16.71
N PHE A 23 5.71 4.23 -18.02
CA PHE A 23 6.66 3.25 -18.52
C PHE A 23 8.05 3.87 -18.54
N ASN A 24 9.00 3.22 -17.87
CA ASN A 24 10.38 3.70 -17.85
C ASN A 24 11.16 3.01 -18.96
N GLU A 25 11.57 3.78 -19.97
CA GLU A 25 12.28 3.24 -21.12
C GLU A 25 13.61 2.60 -20.75
N GLU A 26 14.27 3.10 -19.73
CA GLU A 26 15.57 2.57 -19.32
C GLU A 26 15.45 1.22 -18.63
N SER A 27 14.53 1.10 -17.68
CA SER A 27 14.36 -0.13 -16.94
C SER A 27 13.43 -1.11 -17.65
N LYS A 28 12.66 -0.62 -18.64
CA LYS A 28 11.70 -1.43 -19.39
C LYS A 28 10.57 -1.98 -18.54
N VAL A 29 10.22 -1.26 -17.47
CA VAL A 29 9.11 -1.65 -16.61
C VAL A 29 8.27 -0.42 -16.28
N TYR A 30 7.07 -0.66 -15.77
CA TYR A 30 6.23 0.41 -15.31
C TYR A 30 6.65 0.82 -13.91
N GLU A 31 6.68 2.12 -13.66
CA GLU A 31 7.05 2.69 -12.37
C GLU A 31 6.00 3.68 -11.91
N TYR A 32 6.10 4.09 -10.66
CA TYR A 32 5.15 4.99 -10.03
C TYR A 32 5.89 6.10 -9.30
N LYS A 33 5.22 7.23 -9.09
CA LYS A 33 5.75 8.32 -8.27
C LYS A 33 4.77 8.57 -7.12
N PRO A 34 4.73 7.64 -6.15
CA PRO A 34 3.73 7.71 -5.08
C PRO A 34 4.01 8.84 -4.10
N LYS A 35 2.95 9.35 -3.52
CA LYS A 35 3.02 10.42 -2.54
C LYS A 35 2.49 9.99 -1.18
N TYR A 36 1.57 9.04 -1.17
CA TYR A 36 0.87 8.63 0.05
C TYR A 36 1.16 7.20 0.48
N PHE A 37 1.40 6.31 -0.47
CA PHE A 37 1.51 4.88 -0.19
C PHE A 37 2.75 4.26 -0.83
N ASP A 38 3.23 3.20 -0.20
CA ASP A 38 4.36 2.43 -0.73
C ASP A 38 3.81 1.43 -1.74
N ILE A 39 3.80 1.82 -3.00
CA ILE A 39 3.25 0.98 -4.07
C ILE A 39 4.01 -0.33 -4.20
N GLY A 40 5.34 -0.31 -4.03
CA GLY A 40 6.13 -1.53 -4.09
C GLY A 40 5.72 -2.56 -3.06
N LYS A 41 5.51 -2.11 -1.82
CA LYS A 41 5.06 -3.00 -0.75
C LYS A 41 3.69 -3.58 -1.07
N ILE A 42 2.80 -2.76 -1.65
CA ILE A 42 1.47 -3.21 -2.02
C ILE A 42 1.54 -4.32 -3.06
N PHE A 43 2.42 -4.19 -4.05
CA PHE A 43 2.58 -5.23 -5.06
C PHE A 43 3.17 -6.52 -4.49
N ILE A 44 3.99 -6.42 -3.45
CA ILE A 44 4.53 -7.61 -2.81
C ILE A 44 3.43 -8.38 -2.09
N ASP A 45 2.55 -7.66 -1.40
CA ASP A 45 1.54 -8.28 -0.56
C ASP A 45 0.24 -8.59 -1.30
N PHE A 46 -0.07 -7.83 -2.36
CA PHE A 46 -1.29 -7.99 -3.14
C PHE A 46 -0.92 -8.12 -4.62
N ASP A 47 -1.48 -9.10 -5.28
CA ASP A 47 -1.10 -9.43 -6.65
C ASP A 47 -1.88 -8.60 -7.68
N PHE A 48 -1.17 -7.89 -8.55
CA PHE A 48 -1.78 -7.08 -9.61
C PHE A 48 -1.04 -7.26 -10.93
N PRO A 49 -1.77 -7.27 -12.05
CA PRO A 49 -1.13 -7.41 -13.35
C PRO A 49 -0.63 -6.06 -13.89
N ASP A 50 0.18 -5.34 -13.12
CA ASP A 50 0.66 -4.03 -13.52
C ASP A 50 1.65 -4.07 -14.69
N TYR A 51 2.12 -5.28 -15.05
CA TYR A 51 3.00 -5.46 -16.19
C TYR A 51 2.27 -5.35 -17.53
N LYS A 52 0.94 -5.40 -17.50
CA LYS A 52 0.15 -5.31 -18.73
C LYS A 52 0.01 -3.86 -19.18
N ASP A 53 0.13 -3.62 -20.47
CA ASP A 53 -0.01 -2.26 -21.00
C ASP A 53 -1.39 -1.68 -20.79
N ASP A 54 -2.41 -2.52 -20.78
CA ASP A 54 -3.79 -2.09 -20.59
C ASP A 54 -4.25 -2.11 -19.15
N PHE A 55 -3.31 -2.25 -18.21
CA PHE A 55 -3.64 -2.28 -16.80
C PHE A 55 -4.29 -0.96 -16.38
N THR A 56 -5.42 -1.09 -15.70
CA THR A 56 -6.14 0.07 -15.15
C THR A 56 -6.45 -0.18 -13.68
N PHE A 57 -6.09 0.78 -12.85
CA PHE A 57 -6.39 0.70 -11.42
C PHE A 57 -7.51 1.67 -11.11
N THR A 58 -8.67 1.15 -10.73
CA THR A 58 -9.86 1.97 -10.48
C THR A 58 -9.96 2.39 -9.02
N LEU A 59 -10.84 3.35 -8.75
CA LEU A 59 -11.12 3.74 -7.37
C LEU A 59 -11.67 2.55 -6.57
N MET A 60 -12.47 1.71 -7.21
CA MET A 60 -13.00 0.52 -6.56
C MET A 60 -11.87 -0.42 -6.13
N ASN A 61 -10.85 -0.58 -6.99
CA ASN A 61 -9.68 -1.37 -6.61
C ASN A 61 -8.99 -0.77 -5.39
N ALA A 62 -8.85 0.55 -5.36
CA ALA A 62 -8.24 1.22 -4.23
C ALA A 62 -9.03 0.99 -2.94
N GLN A 63 -10.35 1.07 -3.02
CA GLN A 63 -11.21 0.83 -1.86
C GLN A 63 -11.02 -0.58 -1.31
N HIS A 64 -11.00 -1.58 -2.19
CA HIS A 64 -10.78 -2.96 -1.77
C HIS A 64 -9.42 -3.16 -1.12
N LEU A 65 -8.39 -2.53 -1.68
CA LEU A 65 -7.05 -2.66 -1.10
C LEU A 65 -6.98 -2.03 0.28
N ILE A 66 -7.57 -0.86 0.45
CA ILE A 66 -7.59 -0.21 1.76
C ILE A 66 -8.27 -1.13 2.78
N ALA A 67 -9.39 -1.73 2.40
CA ALA A 67 -10.08 -2.64 3.30
C ALA A 67 -9.21 -3.83 3.69
N LYS A 68 -8.53 -4.42 2.72
CA LYS A 68 -7.67 -5.57 3.00
C LYS A 68 -6.46 -5.20 3.83
N MET A 69 -5.91 -4.01 3.65
CA MET A 69 -4.78 -3.54 4.45
C MET A 69 -5.12 -3.50 5.93
N VAL A 70 -6.38 -3.24 6.26
CA VAL A 70 -6.81 -3.19 7.66
C VAL A 70 -7.61 -4.43 8.04
N ARG A 71 -7.43 -5.51 7.26
CA ARG A 71 -7.93 -6.85 7.58
C ARG A 71 -9.43 -7.03 7.49
N PHE A 72 -10.06 -6.30 6.59
CA PHE A 72 -11.45 -6.54 6.23
C PHE A 72 -11.48 -7.27 4.90
N GLU A 73 -12.51 -8.08 4.72
CA GLU A 73 -12.65 -8.90 3.53
C GLU A 73 -12.84 -8.06 2.27
N ASN A 74 -13.59 -6.96 2.39
CA ASN A 74 -13.84 -6.07 1.27
C ASN A 74 -14.25 -4.70 1.79
N TRP A 75 -14.45 -3.76 0.84
CA TRP A 75 -14.81 -2.39 1.19
C TRP A 75 -16.15 -2.31 1.93
N ARG A 76 -17.13 -3.11 1.49
CA ARG A 76 -18.44 -3.11 2.13
C ARG A 76 -18.34 -3.51 3.60
N ALA A 77 -17.55 -4.52 3.89
CA ALA A 77 -17.36 -4.96 5.27
C ALA A 77 -16.73 -3.84 6.10
N LEU A 78 -15.76 -3.12 5.52
CA LEU A 78 -15.12 -2.01 6.22
C LEU A 78 -16.10 -0.88 6.53
N ILE A 79 -16.86 -0.44 5.54
CA ILE A 79 -17.75 0.71 5.76
C ILE A 79 -18.98 0.35 6.60
N SER A 80 -19.24 -0.94 6.78
CA SER A 80 -20.33 -1.41 7.63
C SER A 80 -19.88 -1.71 9.05
N ALA A 81 -18.59 -1.60 9.34
CA ALA A 81 -18.06 -1.90 10.66
C ALA A 81 -18.56 -0.89 11.68
N ASP A 82 -18.61 -1.32 12.94
CA ASP A 82 -19.07 -0.41 13.99
C ASP A 82 -17.97 0.63 14.30
N LYS A 83 -18.34 1.59 15.11
CA LYS A 83 -17.47 2.74 15.41
C LYS A 83 -16.13 2.32 16.01
N GLU A 84 -16.14 1.35 16.91
CA GLU A 84 -14.93 0.89 17.56
C GLU A 84 -14.03 0.15 16.57
N GLU A 85 -14.60 -0.68 15.74
CA GLU A 85 -13.84 -1.40 14.73
C GLU A 85 -13.20 -0.42 13.73
N LEU A 86 -13.95 0.62 13.34
CA LEU A 86 -13.41 1.64 12.44
C LEU A 86 -12.26 2.42 13.07
N ARG A 87 -12.37 2.69 14.38
CA ARG A 87 -11.31 3.39 15.09
C ARG A 87 -10.04 2.56 15.12
N LEU A 88 -10.17 1.28 15.39
CA LEU A 88 -9.03 0.37 15.41
C LEU A 88 -8.42 0.22 14.01
N ALA A 89 -9.26 0.14 12.99
CA ALA A 89 -8.79 0.03 11.62
C ALA A 89 -8.04 1.29 11.18
N HIS A 90 -8.53 2.46 11.58
CA HIS A 90 -7.86 3.72 11.28
C HIS A 90 -6.43 3.69 11.83
N ARG A 91 -6.29 3.31 13.09
CA ARG A 91 -4.99 3.24 13.72
C ARG A 91 -4.10 2.21 13.05
N ARG A 92 -4.68 1.07 12.68
CA ARG A 92 -3.94 0.01 11.99
C ARG A 92 -3.36 0.50 10.67
N LEU A 93 -4.14 1.26 9.91
CA LEU A 93 -3.65 1.78 8.65
C LEU A 93 -2.54 2.82 8.85
N ASP A 94 -2.72 3.73 9.79
CA ASP A 94 -1.72 4.78 10.06
C ASP A 94 -0.38 4.20 10.49
N LEU A 95 -0.39 3.06 11.17
CA LEU A 95 0.83 2.42 11.64
C LEU A 95 1.36 1.38 10.65
N SER A 96 0.67 1.16 9.54
CA SER A 96 1.06 0.11 8.60
C SER A 96 2.26 0.52 7.76
N ALA A 97 2.99 -0.47 7.26
CA ALA A 97 4.12 -0.23 6.36
C ALA A 97 3.67 0.20 4.96
N TYR A 98 2.37 0.16 4.69
CA TYR A 98 1.85 0.57 3.38
C TYR A 98 1.83 2.09 3.21
N LYS A 99 1.81 2.85 4.29
CA LYS A 99 1.77 4.30 4.20
C LYS A 99 3.17 4.88 4.26
N LEU A 100 3.48 5.74 3.31
CA LEU A 100 4.75 6.44 3.32
C LEU A 100 4.81 7.35 4.55
N GLY A 101 5.99 7.39 5.18
CA GLY A 101 6.18 8.24 6.36
C GLY A 101 5.72 7.63 7.66
N SER A 102 5.15 6.43 7.66
CA SER A 102 4.76 5.79 8.91
C SER A 102 6.00 5.31 9.66
N PRO A 103 5.92 5.12 10.99
CA PRO A 103 7.07 4.60 11.74
C PRO A 103 7.53 3.23 11.24
N PHE A 104 6.59 2.38 10.84
CA PHE A 104 6.94 1.06 10.33
C PHE A 104 7.64 1.12 8.98
N ALA A 105 7.24 2.06 8.13
CA ALA A 105 7.91 2.24 6.86
C ALA A 105 9.34 2.69 7.06
N LYS A 106 9.57 3.60 8.01
CA LYS A 106 10.93 4.07 8.32
C LYS A 106 11.80 2.96 8.87
N LEU A 107 11.24 2.10 9.73
CA LEU A 107 11.98 0.96 10.25
C LEU A 107 12.39 0.02 9.12
N HIS A 108 11.47 -0.23 8.20
CA HIS A 108 11.76 -1.07 7.07
C HIS A 108 12.90 -0.49 6.23
N ASP A 109 12.84 0.80 5.95
CA ASP A 109 13.88 1.48 5.19
C ASP A 109 15.24 1.37 5.87
N ASN A 110 15.27 1.55 7.19
CA ASN A 110 16.52 1.44 7.94
C ASN A 110 17.09 0.04 7.82
N GLN A 111 16.26 -0.99 7.87
CA GLN A 111 16.71 -2.35 7.72
C GLN A 111 17.28 -2.59 6.32
N MET A 112 16.66 -2.01 5.32
CA MET A 112 17.15 -2.15 3.95
C MET A 112 18.49 -1.48 3.74
N LYS A 113 18.88 -0.60 4.62
CA LYS A 113 20.16 0.10 4.54
C LYS A 113 21.28 -0.60 5.30
N LEU A 114 21.01 -1.75 5.91
CA LEU A 114 22.03 -2.53 6.60
C LEU A 114 23.04 -3.09 5.61
N PRO A 115 24.23 -3.42 6.09
CA PRO A 115 25.24 -4.04 5.21
C PRO A 115 24.70 -5.28 4.52
N ASP A 116 25.21 -5.53 3.32
CA ASP A 116 24.71 -6.64 2.51
C ASP A 116 24.69 -7.98 3.23
N ALA A 117 25.71 -8.26 4.01
CA ALA A 117 25.77 -9.52 4.72
C ALA A 117 24.60 -9.68 5.69
N GLU A 118 24.27 -8.62 6.39
CA GLU A 118 23.16 -8.64 7.31
C GLU A 118 21.83 -8.70 6.58
N ARG A 119 21.71 -8.00 5.49
CA ARG A 119 20.49 -8.03 4.70
C ARG A 119 20.21 -9.40 4.14
N ARG A 120 21.23 -10.10 3.69
CA ARG A 120 21.05 -11.44 3.17
C ARG A 120 20.56 -12.41 4.22
N GLY A 121 21.01 -12.24 5.45
CA GLY A 121 20.52 -13.04 6.55
C GLY A 121 19.09 -12.79 6.89
N ILE A 122 18.63 -11.56 6.63
CA ILE A 122 17.25 -11.19 6.92
C ILE A 122 16.33 -11.55 5.78
N VAL A 123 16.83 -11.30 4.57
CA VAL A 123 15.97 -11.25 3.43
C VAL A 123 15.69 -12.57 2.83
N CYS A 124 16.27 -13.51 3.30
CA CYS A 124 15.87 -14.76 2.75
C CYS A 124 14.42 -14.87 2.73
N ARG A 125 13.93 -13.91 2.58
CA ARG A 125 12.67 -13.72 2.34
C ARG A 125 12.37 -12.93 1.21
N HIS A 126 12.99 -12.52 0.76
CA HIS A 126 12.63 -11.72 0.07
C HIS A 126 13.07 -11.40 -0.81
N ALA A 127 13.57 -11.62 -0.89
CA ALA A 127 13.81 -11.22 -1.22
C ALA A 127 14.11 -11.30 -1.51
N LYS A 128 14.49 -11.39 -1.68
CA LYS A 128 14.57 -11.08 -1.60
C LYS A 128 14.41 -11.10 -1.50
#